data_4c335e55954fe0009ede36551c38ffc4
#
_entry.id   4c335e55954fe0009ede36551c38ffc4
#
_cell.length_a   1.000
_cell.length_b   1.000
_cell.length_c   1.000
_cell.angle_alpha   90.00
_cell.angle_beta   90.00
_cell.angle_gamma   90.00
#
_symmetry.space_group_name_H-M   'P 1'
#
loop_
_entity.id
_entity.type
_entity.pdbx_description
1 polymer ?
#
loop_
_entity_poly.entity_id
_entity_poly.type
_entity_poly.pdbx_seq_one_letter_code
_entity_poly.pdbx_strand_id
1 'polypeptide(L)'
;MRFRSIILFLLLVPVALAAGEKSPSTYRIPLPPKPDFSSLAWIIGDWSGQTLRHSPQGEVHLSVSYGLDERVIIFREEISLAATREAPAVQESSIGFLSADPSGNSFLLQLYSSTGFITQYRVSVAGPEIDFSPAGGLQPPPGWLSRRVLERSDVDGFTETVQLAPPQKAFFDYYTAALTRATPSVKSKPASAAKDENE
;
A
#
# COMPACT_ATOMS: atom_id res chain seq x y z
N MET A 1 -68.74 -19.60 -75.25
CA MET A 1 -68.32 -19.56 -73.82
C MET A 1 -66.84 -19.28 -73.75
N ARG A 2 -66.43 -18.10 -73.32
CA ARG A 2 -65.01 -17.69 -73.24
C ARG A 2 -64.62 -17.62 -71.76
N PHE A 3 -63.78 -18.56 -71.28
CA PHE A 3 -63.20 -18.51 -69.94
C PHE A 3 -62.04 -17.51 -69.94
N ARG A 4 -62.15 -16.47 -69.12
CA ARG A 4 -61.08 -15.53 -68.85
C ARG A 4 -60.32 -16.04 -67.58
N SER A 5 -59.11 -16.49 -67.78
CA SER A 5 -58.21 -16.81 -66.67
C SER A 5 -57.65 -15.52 -66.06
N ILE A 6 -57.91 -15.28 -64.77
CA ILE A 6 -57.34 -14.22 -63.99
C ILE A 6 -56.09 -14.79 -63.30
N ILE A 7 -54.90 -14.33 -63.70
CA ILE A 7 -53.66 -14.64 -63.07
C ILE A 7 -53.45 -13.65 -61.92
N LEU A 8 -53.54 -14.14 -60.69
CA LEU A 8 -53.25 -13.37 -59.45
C LEU A 8 -51.77 -13.37 -59.23
N PHE A 9 -51.08 -12.23 -59.43
CA PHE A 9 -49.69 -12.04 -59.11
C PHE A 9 -49.57 -11.72 -57.61
N LEU A 10 -49.05 -12.68 -56.79
CA LEU A 10 -48.79 -12.51 -55.42
C LEU A 10 -47.40 -11.84 -55.26
N LEU A 11 -47.36 -10.54 -54.95
CA LEU A 11 -46.14 -9.79 -54.65
C LEU A 11 -45.65 -10.16 -53.27
N LEU A 12 -44.62 -10.99 -53.21
CA LEU A 12 -43.86 -11.25 -52.00
C LEU A 12 -42.95 -10.04 -51.74
N VAL A 13 -43.30 -9.23 -50.74
CA VAL A 13 -42.42 -8.18 -50.21
C VAL A 13 -41.48 -8.81 -49.20
N PRO A 14 -40.14 -8.79 -49.40
CA PRO A 14 -39.23 -9.23 -48.38
C PRO A 14 -39.21 -8.23 -47.21
N VAL A 15 -39.71 -8.65 -46.04
CA VAL A 15 -39.52 -7.92 -44.79
C VAL A 15 -38.06 -8.15 -44.36
N ALA A 16 -37.20 -7.19 -44.64
CA ALA A 16 -35.88 -7.14 -44.07
C ALA A 16 -35.98 -6.90 -42.55
N LEU A 17 -35.85 -7.93 -41.74
CA LEU A 17 -35.61 -7.79 -40.32
C LEU A 17 -34.23 -7.11 -40.13
N ALA A 18 -34.24 -5.80 -39.95
CA ALA A 18 -33.08 -5.08 -39.42
C ALA A 18 -32.86 -5.54 -37.97
N ALA A 19 -32.01 -6.56 -37.80
CA ALA A 19 -31.46 -6.89 -36.49
C ALA A 19 -30.60 -5.69 -36.07
N GLY A 20 -31.17 -4.82 -35.25
CA GLY A 20 -30.45 -3.72 -34.63
C GLY A 20 -29.34 -4.31 -33.75
N GLU A 21 -28.09 -4.29 -34.23
CA GLU A 21 -26.92 -4.52 -33.39
C GLU A 21 -26.96 -3.51 -32.25
N LYS A 22 -27.28 -4.00 -31.05
CA LYS A 22 -27.07 -3.23 -29.83
C LYS A 22 -25.56 -3.04 -29.68
N SER A 23 -25.07 -1.87 -30.09
CA SER A 23 -23.71 -1.46 -29.77
C SER A 23 -23.48 -1.67 -28.27
N PRO A 24 -22.43 -2.36 -27.86
CA PRO A 24 -22.13 -2.54 -26.43
C PRO A 24 -22.00 -1.14 -25.83
N SER A 25 -22.87 -0.83 -24.87
CA SER A 25 -22.79 0.43 -24.13
C SER A 25 -21.48 0.40 -23.33
N THR A 26 -20.47 1.10 -23.84
CA THR A 26 -19.19 1.26 -23.12
C THR A 26 -19.46 2.17 -21.93
N TYR A 27 -19.70 1.57 -20.78
CA TYR A 27 -19.78 2.31 -19.50
C TYR A 27 -18.39 2.85 -19.18
N ARG A 28 -18.19 4.15 -19.35
CA ARG A 28 -17.02 4.85 -18.83
C ARG A 28 -17.34 5.29 -17.41
N ILE A 29 -16.73 4.61 -16.44
CA ILE A 29 -16.75 5.08 -15.05
C ILE A 29 -15.78 6.26 -14.95
N PRO A 30 -16.24 7.46 -14.56
CA PRO A 30 -15.34 8.58 -14.35
C PRO A 30 -14.40 8.24 -13.20
N LEU A 31 -13.09 8.26 -13.46
CA LEU A 31 -12.09 8.05 -12.43
C LEU A 31 -12.03 9.28 -11.52
N PRO A 32 -11.91 9.09 -10.19
CA PRO A 32 -11.65 10.20 -9.27
C PRO A 32 -10.30 10.85 -9.60
N PRO A 33 -10.08 12.13 -9.26
CA PRO A 33 -8.79 12.78 -9.40
C PRO A 33 -7.71 11.98 -8.65
N LYS A 34 -6.45 12.09 -9.10
CA LYS A 34 -5.31 11.53 -8.36
C LYS A 34 -5.18 12.25 -7.02
N PRO A 35 -4.87 11.53 -5.94
CA PRO A 35 -4.55 12.15 -4.66
C PRO A 35 -3.29 13.01 -4.74
N ASP A 36 -3.21 14.07 -3.96
CA ASP A 36 -2.00 14.85 -3.78
C ASP A 36 -1.17 14.29 -2.60
N PHE A 37 -0.06 13.65 -2.92
CA PHE A 37 0.91 13.14 -1.94
C PHE A 37 2.15 14.02 -1.80
N SER A 38 2.12 15.26 -2.25
CA SER A 38 3.29 16.15 -2.25
C SER A 38 3.88 16.34 -0.84
N SER A 39 3.04 16.40 0.19
CA SER A 39 3.47 16.51 1.59
C SER A 39 4.23 15.27 2.11
N LEU A 40 4.07 14.13 1.45
CA LEU A 40 4.72 12.86 1.77
C LEU A 40 5.90 12.55 0.83
N ALA A 41 6.20 13.40 -0.14
CA ALA A 41 7.20 13.11 -1.17
C ALA A 41 8.61 12.85 -0.59
N TRP A 42 8.93 13.42 0.56
CA TRP A 42 10.23 13.29 1.19
C TRP A 42 10.52 11.88 1.75
N ILE A 43 9.47 11.10 2.10
CA ILE A 43 9.65 9.72 2.59
C ILE A 43 9.79 8.71 1.46
N ILE A 44 9.52 9.09 0.20
CA ILE A 44 9.63 8.16 -0.93
C ILE A 44 11.09 7.76 -1.13
N GLY A 45 11.35 6.45 -1.13
CA GLY A 45 12.67 5.87 -1.30
C GLY A 45 12.89 4.64 -0.44
N ASP A 46 14.13 4.19 -0.41
CA ASP A 46 14.59 3.10 0.42
C ASP A 46 15.42 3.66 1.57
N TRP A 47 15.13 3.19 2.78
CA TRP A 47 15.68 3.68 4.01
C TRP A 47 16.17 2.52 4.87
N SER A 48 17.26 2.72 5.58
CA SER A 48 17.77 1.75 6.53
C SER A 48 18.39 2.43 7.73
N GLY A 49 18.32 1.78 8.88
CA GLY A 49 18.89 2.34 10.08
C GLY A 49 18.91 1.38 11.26
N GLN A 50 19.48 1.89 12.36
CA GLN A 50 19.60 1.17 13.61
C GLN A 50 18.69 1.79 14.66
N THR A 51 18.24 0.97 15.59
CA THR A 51 17.52 1.47 16.77
C THR A 51 18.42 2.32 17.64
N LEU A 52 17.81 3.33 18.26
CA LEU A 52 18.50 4.26 19.14
C LEU A 52 18.59 3.74 20.58
N ARG A 53 19.39 4.46 21.40
CA ARG A 53 19.53 4.20 22.82
C ARG A 53 18.15 4.14 23.51
N HIS A 54 17.98 3.24 24.46
CA HIS A 54 16.73 2.92 25.17
C HIS A 54 15.72 2.08 24.38
N SER A 55 16.03 1.70 23.15
CA SER A 55 15.29 0.71 22.39
C SER A 55 15.99 -0.65 22.42
N PRO A 56 15.28 -1.77 22.17
CA PRO A 56 15.95 -3.03 21.86
C PRO A 56 16.89 -2.84 20.68
N GLN A 57 18.10 -3.37 20.75
CA GLN A 57 19.06 -3.25 19.65
C GLN A 57 18.50 -3.94 18.40
N GLY A 58 18.56 -3.26 17.26
CA GLY A 58 18.01 -3.82 16.02
C GLY A 58 18.20 -2.94 14.80
N GLU A 59 17.70 -3.47 13.70
CA GLU A 59 17.73 -2.83 12.39
C GLU A 59 16.31 -2.64 11.85
N VAL A 60 16.11 -1.54 11.13
CA VAL A 60 14.87 -1.22 10.43
C VAL A 60 15.20 -0.93 8.97
N HIS A 61 14.48 -1.57 8.07
CA HIS A 61 14.51 -1.30 6.64
C HIS A 61 13.11 -0.88 6.19
N LEU A 62 12.99 0.27 5.56
CA LEU A 62 11.73 0.80 5.08
C LEU A 62 11.86 1.18 3.61
N SER A 63 10.97 0.64 2.77
CA SER A 63 10.83 1.00 1.35
C SER A 63 9.48 1.67 1.13
N VAL A 64 9.49 2.88 0.61
CA VAL A 64 8.29 3.67 0.34
C VAL A 64 8.26 4.05 -1.13
N SER A 65 7.20 3.69 -1.83
CA SER A 65 7.10 3.93 -3.28
C SER A 65 5.67 4.25 -3.72
N TYR A 66 5.55 4.98 -4.82
CA TYR A 66 4.25 5.16 -5.47
C TYR A 66 3.76 3.85 -6.09
N GLY A 67 2.45 3.61 -6.02
CA GLY A 67 1.78 2.46 -6.61
C GLY A 67 0.48 2.82 -7.31
N LEU A 68 -0.03 1.91 -8.14
CA LEU A 68 -1.31 2.05 -8.84
C LEU A 68 -1.45 3.41 -9.56
N ASP A 69 -0.47 3.74 -10.41
CA ASP A 69 -0.44 5.01 -11.15
C ASP A 69 -0.52 6.24 -10.22
N GLU A 70 0.28 6.21 -9.14
CA GLU A 70 0.36 7.25 -8.09
C GLU A 70 -0.96 7.49 -7.34
N ARG A 71 -1.81 6.48 -7.25
CA ARG A 71 -3.06 6.55 -6.49
C ARG A 71 -2.93 6.06 -5.05
N VAL A 72 -1.82 5.39 -4.74
CA VAL A 72 -1.46 4.95 -3.40
C VAL A 72 0.04 5.10 -3.20
N ILE A 73 0.46 5.16 -1.94
CA ILE A 73 1.86 4.94 -1.54
C ILE A 73 1.94 3.55 -0.90
N ILE A 74 2.96 2.78 -1.28
CA ILE A 74 3.21 1.44 -0.79
C ILE A 74 4.35 1.51 0.21
N PHE A 75 4.11 1.00 1.42
CA PHE A 75 5.10 0.82 2.47
C PHE A 75 5.50 -0.65 2.52
N ARG A 76 6.80 -0.92 2.62
CA ARG A 76 7.35 -2.23 2.97
C ARG A 76 8.37 -2.01 4.06
N GLU A 77 8.26 -2.76 5.13
CA GLU A 77 9.11 -2.62 6.28
C GLU A 77 9.58 -3.98 6.76
N GLU A 78 10.84 -4.05 7.15
CA GLU A 78 11.45 -5.20 7.80
C GLU A 78 12.12 -4.71 9.08
N ILE A 79 11.78 -5.34 10.21
CA ILE A 79 12.28 -4.99 11.53
C ILE A 79 12.92 -6.24 12.12
N SER A 80 14.12 -6.08 12.66
CA SER A 80 14.83 -7.10 13.44
C SER A 80 15.27 -6.50 14.76
N LEU A 81 14.71 -6.97 15.88
CA LEU A 81 15.06 -6.52 17.22
C LEU A 81 15.66 -7.69 18.01
N ALA A 82 16.78 -7.46 18.68
CA ALA A 82 17.39 -8.44 19.54
C ALA A 82 16.53 -8.74 20.78
N ALA A 83 16.66 -9.93 21.32
CA ALA A 83 16.05 -10.28 22.60
C ALA A 83 16.54 -9.35 23.71
N THR A 84 15.63 -8.98 24.59
CA THR A 84 15.95 -8.28 25.84
C THR A 84 15.73 -9.19 27.03
N ARG A 85 15.96 -8.68 28.23
CA ARG A 85 15.63 -9.42 29.46
C ARG A 85 14.12 -9.68 29.60
N GLU A 86 13.30 -8.84 29.00
CA GLU A 86 11.85 -8.77 29.19
C GLU A 86 11.06 -9.31 27.98
N ALA A 87 11.69 -9.41 26.80
CA ALA A 87 11.05 -9.81 25.56
C ALA A 87 11.96 -10.65 24.66
N PRO A 88 11.42 -11.64 23.92
CA PRO A 88 12.15 -12.39 22.92
C PRO A 88 12.58 -11.50 21.75
N ALA A 89 13.51 -12.00 20.94
CA ALA A 89 13.86 -11.35 19.67
C ALA A 89 12.63 -11.27 18.76
N VAL A 90 12.53 -10.17 18.01
CA VAL A 90 11.45 -9.92 17.05
C VAL A 90 12.05 -9.87 15.67
N GLN A 91 11.41 -10.56 14.74
CA GLN A 91 11.64 -10.41 13.31
C GLN A 91 10.26 -10.28 12.63
N GLU A 92 10.00 -9.13 12.06
CA GLU A 92 8.71 -8.81 11.47
C GLU A 92 8.91 -8.16 10.12
N SER A 93 8.06 -8.54 9.17
CA SER A 93 7.93 -7.84 7.91
C SER A 93 6.49 -7.35 7.73
N SER A 94 6.33 -6.21 7.11
CA SER A 94 5.02 -5.65 6.86
C SER A 94 4.90 -5.03 5.47
N ILE A 95 3.68 -5.00 4.96
CA ILE A 95 3.32 -4.27 3.75
C ILE A 95 2.08 -3.43 4.03
N GLY A 96 2.10 -2.18 3.56
CA GLY A 96 0.98 -1.27 3.75
C GLY A 96 0.65 -0.48 2.50
N PHE A 97 -0.61 -0.03 2.45
CA PHE A 97 -1.11 0.83 1.39
C PHE A 97 -1.68 2.09 2.02
N LEU A 98 -1.08 3.22 1.68
CA LEU A 98 -1.55 4.53 2.09
C LEU A 98 -2.36 5.14 0.94
N SER A 99 -3.57 5.55 1.24
CA SER A 99 -4.50 6.20 0.31
C SER A 99 -5.00 7.50 0.88
N ALA A 100 -5.56 8.37 0.03
CA ALA A 100 -6.29 9.55 0.52
C ALA A 100 -7.54 9.11 1.29
N ASP A 101 -7.82 9.80 2.39
CA ASP A 101 -9.07 9.63 3.13
C ASP A 101 -10.22 10.30 2.34
N PRO A 102 -11.25 9.55 1.92
CA PRO A 102 -12.37 10.12 1.18
C PRO A 102 -13.14 11.21 1.94
N SER A 103 -13.02 11.24 3.27
CA SER A 103 -13.77 12.15 4.13
C SER A 103 -13.05 13.48 4.41
N GLY A 104 -11.79 13.68 3.98
CA GLY A 104 -11.07 14.90 4.36
C GLY A 104 -9.62 15.02 3.91
N ASN A 105 -8.89 15.90 4.58
CA ASN A 105 -7.52 16.30 4.26
C ASN A 105 -6.47 15.41 4.96
N SER A 106 -6.76 14.13 5.13
CA SER A 106 -5.86 13.15 5.77
C SER A 106 -5.64 11.96 4.85
N PHE A 107 -4.72 11.08 5.25
CA PHE A 107 -4.49 9.82 4.57
C PHE A 107 -4.83 8.66 5.50
N LEU A 108 -5.09 7.49 4.91
CA LEU A 108 -5.30 6.24 5.61
C LEU A 108 -4.24 5.25 5.20
N LEU A 109 -3.50 4.71 6.17
CA LEU A 109 -2.59 3.59 5.95
C LEU A 109 -3.21 2.32 6.52
N GLN A 110 -3.27 1.28 5.71
CA GLN A 110 -3.57 -0.08 6.16
C GLN A 110 -2.32 -0.93 6.04
N LEU A 111 -1.83 -1.44 7.16
CA LEU A 111 -0.59 -2.19 7.28
C LEU A 111 -0.90 -3.65 7.63
N TYR A 112 -0.31 -4.57 6.90
CA TYR A 112 -0.40 -6.03 7.09
C TYR A 112 0.96 -6.53 7.55
N SER A 113 0.99 -7.21 8.69
CA SER A 113 2.22 -7.74 9.29
C SER A 113 2.35 -9.25 9.07
N SER A 114 3.57 -9.75 9.01
CA SER A 114 3.89 -11.19 9.00
C SER A 114 3.44 -11.91 10.26
N THR A 115 3.13 -11.18 11.34
CA THR A 115 2.51 -11.69 12.56
C THR A 115 1.02 -11.95 12.43
N GLY A 116 0.41 -11.61 11.27
CA GLY A 116 -1.02 -11.78 10.98
C GLY A 116 -1.89 -10.62 11.45
N PHE A 117 -1.31 -9.56 12.00
CA PHE A 117 -2.06 -8.38 12.39
C PHE A 117 -2.31 -7.43 11.22
N ILE A 118 -3.43 -6.71 11.30
CA ILE A 118 -3.81 -5.67 10.35
C ILE A 118 -4.03 -4.39 11.15
N THR A 119 -3.16 -3.41 10.97
CA THR A 119 -3.25 -2.14 11.67
C THR A 119 -3.72 -1.04 10.71
N GLN A 120 -4.64 -0.22 11.16
CA GLN A 120 -5.11 0.96 10.41
C GLN A 120 -4.69 2.22 11.13
N TYR A 121 -4.13 3.15 10.36
CA TYR A 121 -3.72 4.46 10.84
C TYR A 121 -4.40 5.56 10.05
N ARG A 122 -4.80 6.61 10.77
CA ARG A 122 -4.98 7.93 10.15
C ARG A 122 -3.64 8.63 10.14
N VAL A 123 -3.28 9.16 8.96
CA VAL A 123 -1.98 9.78 8.76
C VAL A 123 -2.17 11.27 8.54
N SER A 124 -1.49 12.07 9.33
CA SER A 124 -1.44 13.52 9.21
C SER A 124 -0.01 14.01 9.06
N VAL A 125 0.18 15.12 8.35
CA VAL A 125 1.49 15.72 8.08
C VAL A 125 1.50 17.14 8.64
N ALA A 126 2.48 17.42 9.48
CA ALA A 126 2.69 18.74 10.07
C ALA A 126 4.16 19.16 9.94
N GLY A 127 4.48 19.87 8.85
CA GLY A 127 5.85 20.27 8.57
C GLY A 127 6.78 19.07 8.34
N PRO A 128 7.81 18.89 9.20
CA PRO A 128 8.74 17.77 9.07
C PRO A 128 8.21 16.46 9.66
N GLU A 129 7.07 16.49 10.34
CA GLU A 129 6.50 15.36 11.07
C GLU A 129 5.36 14.71 10.30
N ILE A 130 5.35 13.36 10.30
CA ILE A 130 4.22 12.54 9.87
C ILE A 130 3.77 11.71 11.08
N ASP A 131 2.52 11.93 11.50
CA ASP A 131 1.90 11.17 12.58
C ASP A 131 0.94 10.12 12.03
N PHE A 132 1.11 8.88 12.50
CA PHE A 132 0.27 7.73 12.20
C PHE A 132 -0.50 7.37 13.46
N SER A 133 -1.67 7.93 13.63
CA SER A 133 -2.55 7.69 14.78
C SER A 133 -3.47 6.48 14.54
N PRO A 134 -3.79 5.67 15.57
CA PRO A 134 -4.71 4.54 15.43
C PRO A 134 -6.05 4.98 14.85
N ALA A 135 -6.52 4.30 13.78
CA ALA A 135 -7.78 4.64 13.11
C ALA A 135 -8.85 3.54 13.24
N GLY A 136 -8.62 2.54 14.08
CA GLY A 136 -9.45 1.34 14.19
C GLY A 136 -8.80 0.13 13.53
N GLY A 137 -9.60 -0.89 13.22
CA GLY A 137 -9.11 -2.14 12.66
C GLY A 137 -8.75 -3.17 13.72
N LEU A 138 -8.15 -4.28 13.28
CA LEU A 138 -7.60 -5.32 14.15
C LEU A 138 -6.23 -4.88 14.64
N GLN A 139 -6.21 -4.18 15.79
CA GLN A 139 -4.95 -3.79 16.41
C GLN A 139 -4.27 -5.02 17.03
N PRO A 140 -2.95 -5.14 16.95
CA PRO A 140 -2.19 -6.22 17.59
C PRO A 140 -1.74 -5.83 19.01
N PRO A 141 -1.84 -6.72 19.99
CA PRO A 141 -2.86 -7.75 20.19
C PRO A 141 -4.23 -7.11 20.47
N PRO A 142 -5.31 -7.88 20.61
CA PRO A 142 -6.65 -7.30 20.84
C PRO A 142 -6.66 -6.28 21.97
N GLY A 143 -7.15 -5.05 21.67
CA GLY A 143 -7.24 -3.95 22.63
C GLY A 143 -5.97 -3.11 22.82
N TRP A 144 -4.86 -3.50 22.22
CA TRP A 144 -3.68 -2.66 22.14
C TRP A 144 -3.82 -1.61 21.03
N LEU A 145 -3.15 -0.49 21.23
CA LEU A 145 -3.05 0.57 20.22
C LEU A 145 -1.58 0.70 19.79
N SER A 146 -1.38 0.98 18.52
CA SER A 146 -0.08 1.32 17.95
C SER A 146 -0.13 2.71 17.35
N ARG A 147 0.89 3.52 17.59
CA ARG A 147 1.13 4.83 17.00
C ARG A 147 2.53 4.85 16.41
N ARG A 148 2.71 5.59 15.32
CA ARG A 148 4.03 5.78 14.71
C ARG A 148 4.22 7.25 14.39
N VAL A 149 5.44 7.75 14.57
CA VAL A 149 5.82 9.12 14.21
C VAL A 149 7.09 9.05 13.39
N LEU A 150 7.11 9.71 12.23
CA LEU A 150 8.30 9.94 11.44
C LEU A 150 8.65 11.43 11.54
N GLU A 151 9.86 11.73 12.02
CA GLU A 151 10.35 13.10 12.17
C GLU A 151 11.58 13.29 11.29
N ARG A 152 11.46 14.15 10.27
CA ARG A 152 12.54 14.43 9.33
C ARG A 152 13.67 15.19 10.03
N SER A 153 14.88 14.63 10.03
CA SER A 153 16.09 15.26 10.58
C SER A 153 16.81 16.14 9.55
N ASP A 154 16.89 15.65 8.30
CA ASP A 154 17.52 16.35 7.18
C ASP A 154 16.96 15.85 5.82
N VAL A 155 17.67 16.11 4.72
CA VAL A 155 17.22 15.71 3.37
C VAL A 155 17.25 14.20 3.17
N ASP A 156 18.18 13.50 3.81
CA ASP A 156 18.43 12.08 3.64
C ASP A 156 18.28 11.27 4.93
N GLY A 157 17.61 11.82 5.94
CA GLY A 157 17.42 11.16 7.21
C GLY A 157 16.13 11.55 7.95
N PHE A 158 15.64 10.63 8.75
CA PHE A 158 14.55 10.85 9.68
C PHE A 158 14.63 9.89 10.87
N THR A 159 13.94 10.25 11.94
CA THR A 159 13.74 9.37 13.09
C THR A 159 12.34 8.76 13.00
N GLU A 160 12.25 7.46 13.22
CA GLU A 160 11.01 6.74 13.39
C GLU A 160 10.84 6.35 14.83
N THR A 161 9.69 6.67 15.42
CA THR A 161 9.29 6.23 16.76
C THR A 161 8.00 5.42 16.66
N VAL A 162 8.05 4.16 17.10
CA VAL A 162 6.86 3.32 17.23
C VAL A 162 6.49 3.21 18.70
N GLN A 163 5.25 3.50 19.00
CA GLN A 163 4.69 3.49 20.33
C GLN A 163 3.56 2.48 20.43
N LEU A 164 3.48 1.80 21.57
CA LEU A 164 2.41 0.85 21.88
C LEU A 164 1.70 1.27 23.17
N ALA A 165 0.39 1.02 23.22
CA ALA A 165 -0.39 1.21 24.44
C ALA A 165 -1.20 -0.07 24.71
N PRO A 166 -0.96 -0.77 25.84
CA PRO A 166 -1.86 -1.81 26.33
C PRO A 166 -3.26 -1.27 26.60
N PRO A 167 -4.29 -2.12 26.69
CA PRO A 167 -5.64 -1.67 27.00
C PRO A 167 -5.70 -0.76 28.22
N GLN A 168 -6.27 0.44 28.05
CA GLN A 168 -6.44 1.45 29.13
C GLN A 168 -5.13 1.98 29.75
N LYS A 169 -4.00 1.83 29.05
CA LYS A 169 -2.70 2.37 29.47
C LYS A 169 -2.24 3.47 28.51
N ALA A 170 -1.30 4.28 28.98
CA ALA A 170 -0.62 5.27 28.15
C ALA A 170 0.29 4.59 27.12
N PHE A 171 0.58 5.33 26.06
CA PHE A 171 1.61 4.93 25.09
C PHE A 171 2.99 4.89 25.75
N PHE A 172 3.80 3.92 25.36
CA PHE A 172 5.23 3.84 25.65
C PHE A 172 5.99 3.61 24.34
N ASP A 173 7.24 4.07 24.29
CA ASP A 173 8.09 3.85 23.13
C ASP A 173 8.47 2.37 23.05
N TYR A 174 8.03 1.72 21.99
CA TYR A 174 8.41 0.33 21.70
C TYR A 174 9.82 0.27 21.11
N TYR A 175 10.07 1.10 20.11
CA TYR A 175 11.41 1.41 19.61
C TYR A 175 11.45 2.78 18.96
N THR A 176 12.67 3.33 18.89
CA THR A 176 13.00 4.50 18.09
C THR A 176 14.21 4.13 17.23
N ALA A 177 14.17 4.44 15.94
CA ALA A 177 15.25 4.19 15.00
C ALA A 177 15.61 5.44 14.21
N ALA A 178 16.90 5.63 13.93
CA ALA A 178 17.36 6.66 12.99
C ALA A 178 17.58 6.01 11.64
N LEU A 179 16.84 6.46 10.64
CA LEU A 179 16.90 5.94 9.28
C LEU A 179 17.56 6.95 8.35
N THR A 180 18.42 6.45 7.49
CA THR A 180 19.05 7.23 6.42
C THR A 180 18.72 6.59 5.07
N ARG A 181 18.77 7.39 4.02
CA ARG A 181 18.52 6.92 2.67
C ARG A 181 19.51 5.80 2.31
N ALA A 182 18.97 4.63 1.98
CA ALA A 182 19.81 3.50 1.59
C ALA A 182 20.46 3.79 0.23
N THR A 183 21.77 3.59 0.15
CA THR A 183 22.44 3.60 -1.15
C THR A 183 21.94 2.41 -1.97
N PRO A 184 21.55 2.58 -3.24
CA PRO A 184 21.09 1.47 -4.06
C PRO A 184 22.13 0.35 -4.05
N SER A 185 21.85 -0.75 -3.37
CA SER A 185 22.70 -1.93 -3.49
C SER A 185 22.50 -2.46 -4.91
N VAL A 186 23.57 -2.49 -5.70
CA VAL A 186 23.59 -3.20 -6.97
C VAL A 186 23.29 -4.66 -6.64
N LYS A 187 22.05 -5.10 -6.83
CA LYS A 187 21.69 -6.51 -6.70
C LYS A 187 22.63 -7.27 -7.63
N SER A 188 23.59 -8.00 -7.05
CA SER A 188 24.42 -8.94 -7.79
C SER A 188 23.47 -9.89 -8.52
N LYS A 189 23.53 -9.83 -9.86
CA LYS A 189 22.80 -10.74 -10.75
C LYS A 189 23.07 -12.17 -10.26
N PRO A 190 22.06 -12.99 -9.98
CA PRO A 190 22.30 -14.37 -9.58
C PRO A 190 23.18 -15.01 -10.66
N ALA A 191 24.31 -15.59 -10.23
CA ALA A 191 25.20 -16.31 -11.11
C ALA A 191 24.37 -17.36 -11.85
N SER A 192 24.32 -17.24 -13.18
CA SER A 192 23.71 -18.23 -14.05
C SER A 192 24.33 -19.58 -13.71
N ALA A 193 23.52 -20.51 -13.22
CA ALA A 193 23.92 -21.90 -13.04
C ALA A 193 24.49 -22.40 -14.37
N ALA A 194 25.79 -22.67 -14.39
CA ALA A 194 26.43 -23.32 -15.49
C ALA A 194 25.71 -24.68 -15.74
N LYS A 195 25.14 -24.85 -16.90
CA LYS A 195 24.72 -26.15 -17.38
C LYS A 195 25.98 -26.97 -17.51
N ASP A 196 26.14 -27.99 -16.68
CA ASP A 196 27.02 -29.10 -16.97
C ASP A 196 26.35 -29.91 -18.08
N GLU A 197 26.82 -29.69 -19.33
CA GLU A 197 26.72 -30.67 -20.40
C GLU A 197 27.92 -31.60 -20.24
N ASN A 198 27.68 -32.81 -19.78
CA ASN A 198 28.53 -33.94 -20.07
C ASN A 198 27.74 -35.25 -20.01
N GLU A 199 27.75 -35.93 -21.19
CA GLU A 199 27.42 -37.33 -21.52
C GLU A 199 25.96 -37.76 -21.45
#